data_45714e3eb4ef121585d35a2891a39aea
#
_entry.id   45714e3eb4ef121585d35a2891a39aea
#
_cell.length_a   1.000
_cell.length_b   1.000
_cell.length_c   1.000
_cell.angle_alpha   90.00
_cell.angle_beta   90.00
_cell.angle_gamma   90.00
#
_symmetry.space_group_name_H-M   'P 1'
#
loop_
_entity.id
_entity.type
_entity.pdbx_description
1 polymer ?
#
loop_
_entity_poly.entity_id
_entity_poly.type
_entity_poly.pdbx_seq_one_letter_code
_entity_poly.pdbx_strand_id
1 'polypeptide(L)'
;MSNPISSLPAALNQYAILLDVDGTILDLAPTPREVFVSHSLRDTLARLWERTEGGVAFVSGRPVSELDLIFSPLQLPAIGGHGAELRTIAGATPGAPRLPPLDPALKRQFAAIAEAGPGIILEDKGYSLALHYRLAPEKEDVVRAAAAKICSGARDSLIELLPGKLVLEAKQTGVTKATAVRELMTHPPFAQRRPIFIGDDVTDLGVFDILPDFDGIGIIVGRHDVPGANAYFERPAHVRRWLEQISRDDAFARP
;
A
#
# COMPACT_ATOMS: atom_id res chain seq x y z
N MET A 1 24.49 -4.32 12.70
CA MET A 1 23.14 -4.47 13.30
C MET A 1 22.61 -5.83 12.87
N SER A 2 22.26 -6.69 13.84
CA SER A 2 21.67 -8.02 13.55
C SER A 2 20.31 -7.79 12.90
N ASN A 3 20.08 -8.46 11.79
CA ASN A 3 18.79 -8.41 11.08
C ASN A 3 17.69 -8.97 12.01
N PRO A 4 16.77 -8.15 12.57
CA PRO A 4 15.76 -8.62 13.52
C PRO A 4 14.76 -9.61 12.90
N ILE A 5 14.84 -9.81 11.56
CA ILE A 5 13.96 -10.68 10.80
C ILE A 5 14.48 -12.14 10.78
N SER A 6 15.75 -12.37 11.17
CA SER A 6 16.33 -13.73 11.21
C SER A 6 15.81 -14.59 12.38
N SER A 7 14.96 -14.05 13.23
CA SER A 7 14.39 -14.73 14.40
C SER A 7 12.92 -14.38 14.63
N LEU A 8 12.06 -14.52 13.61
CA LEU A 8 10.63 -14.55 13.89
C LEU A 8 10.34 -15.81 14.70
N PRO A 9 9.61 -15.69 15.82
CA PRO A 9 9.28 -16.86 16.65
C PRO A 9 8.36 -17.84 15.91
N ALA A 10 8.36 -19.06 16.42
CA ALA A 10 7.94 -20.31 15.84
C ALA A 10 6.54 -20.44 15.23
N ALA A 11 5.62 -19.50 15.36
CA ALA A 11 4.26 -19.67 14.88
C ALA A 11 3.79 -18.46 14.03
N LEU A 12 3.76 -18.62 12.72
CA LEU A 12 3.31 -17.58 11.79
C LEU A 12 1.85 -17.14 12.01
N ASN A 13 1.01 -18.00 12.55
CA ASN A 13 -0.39 -17.70 12.85
C ASN A 13 -0.57 -16.69 14.01
N GLN A 14 0.51 -16.35 14.74
CA GLN A 14 0.50 -15.25 15.71
C GLN A 14 0.71 -13.88 15.06
N TYR A 15 1.05 -13.85 13.77
CA TYR A 15 1.33 -12.62 13.06
C TYR A 15 0.25 -12.27 12.04
N ALA A 16 0.08 -10.97 11.80
CA ALA A 16 -0.64 -10.41 10.68
C ALA A 16 0.40 -9.83 9.71
N ILE A 17 0.55 -10.41 8.53
CA ILE A 17 1.49 -9.93 7.52
C ILE A 17 0.77 -8.91 6.63
N LEU A 18 1.12 -7.64 6.79
CA LEU A 18 0.51 -6.51 6.11
C LEU A 18 1.50 -5.98 5.06
N LEU A 19 1.14 -6.04 3.80
CA LEU A 19 2.02 -5.78 2.68
C LEU A 19 1.56 -4.57 1.87
N ASP A 20 2.36 -3.53 1.84
CA ASP A 20 2.25 -2.58 0.75
C ASP A 20 2.65 -3.27 -0.57
N VAL A 21 2.27 -2.69 -1.70
CA VAL A 21 2.34 -3.39 -3.00
C VAL A 21 3.41 -2.77 -3.91
N ASP A 22 3.20 -1.55 -4.37
CA ASP A 22 4.07 -0.89 -5.35
C ASP A 22 5.35 -0.36 -4.69
N GLY A 23 6.51 -0.80 -5.14
CA GLY A 23 7.79 -0.47 -4.51
C GLY A 23 8.15 -1.35 -3.33
N THR A 24 7.21 -2.20 -2.86
CA THR A 24 7.37 -3.08 -1.71
C THR A 24 7.46 -4.56 -2.10
N ILE A 25 6.41 -5.16 -2.63
CA ILE A 25 6.44 -6.54 -3.15
C ILE A 25 6.50 -6.57 -4.67
N LEU A 26 6.12 -5.49 -5.35
CA LEU A 26 6.27 -5.28 -6.80
C LEU A 26 7.30 -4.19 -7.07
N ASP A 27 8.08 -4.38 -8.13
CA ASP A 27 8.96 -3.32 -8.62
C ASP A 27 8.12 -2.20 -9.24
N LEU A 28 8.58 -0.94 -9.09
CA LEU A 28 7.90 0.19 -9.70
C LEU A 28 8.00 0.10 -11.23
N ALA A 29 6.86 0.04 -11.90
CA ALA A 29 6.78 0.04 -13.36
C ALA A 29 6.73 1.48 -13.92
N PRO A 30 7.02 1.68 -15.22
CA PRO A 30 6.90 2.98 -15.88
C PRO A 30 5.48 3.56 -15.78
N THR A 31 4.47 2.73 -15.90
CA THR A 31 3.07 3.10 -15.68
C THR A 31 2.40 2.15 -14.68
N PRO A 32 1.32 2.57 -13.98
CA PRO A 32 0.61 1.71 -13.03
C PRO A 32 0.06 0.41 -13.63
N ARG A 33 -0.19 0.40 -14.94
CA ARG A 33 -0.77 -0.75 -15.66
C ARG A 33 0.26 -1.78 -16.12
N GLU A 34 1.56 -1.43 -16.10
CA GLU A 34 2.65 -2.30 -16.57
C GLU A 34 3.28 -3.13 -15.46
N VAL A 35 2.59 -3.29 -14.33
CA VAL A 35 3.08 -4.11 -13.23
C VAL A 35 2.90 -5.60 -13.56
N PHE A 36 3.91 -6.38 -13.20
CA PHE A 36 3.90 -7.83 -13.40
C PHE A 36 3.98 -8.57 -12.07
N VAL A 37 3.03 -9.45 -11.85
CA VAL A 37 3.01 -10.36 -10.69
C VAL A 37 3.39 -11.76 -11.17
N SER A 38 4.53 -12.27 -10.70
CA SER A 38 4.99 -13.63 -11.07
C SER A 38 4.11 -14.71 -10.44
N HIS A 39 4.04 -15.87 -11.08
CA HIS A 39 3.36 -17.04 -10.49
C HIS A 39 3.96 -17.42 -9.14
N SER A 40 5.29 -17.37 -9.01
CA SER A 40 5.96 -17.69 -7.74
C SER A 40 5.57 -16.76 -6.59
N LEU A 41 5.33 -15.48 -6.87
CA LEU A 41 4.84 -14.54 -5.84
C LEU A 41 3.40 -14.88 -5.43
N ARG A 42 2.52 -15.18 -6.39
CA ARG A 42 1.15 -15.62 -6.07
C ARG A 42 1.14 -16.88 -5.21
N ASP A 43 1.92 -17.89 -5.59
CA ASP A 43 2.05 -19.15 -4.85
C ASP A 43 2.63 -18.91 -3.44
N THR A 44 3.58 -17.99 -3.31
CA THR A 44 4.13 -17.60 -2.01
C THR A 44 3.08 -16.96 -1.12
N LEU A 45 2.31 -15.99 -1.66
CA LEU A 45 1.23 -15.32 -0.92
C LEU A 45 0.12 -16.29 -0.51
N ALA A 46 -0.24 -17.23 -1.40
CA ALA A 46 -1.23 -18.28 -1.09
C ALA A 46 -0.77 -19.16 0.08
N ARG A 47 0.48 -19.66 0.03
CA ARG A 47 1.05 -20.45 1.14
C ARG A 47 1.12 -19.65 2.45
N LEU A 48 1.53 -18.38 2.39
CA LEU A 48 1.57 -17.52 3.57
C LEU A 48 0.17 -17.33 4.17
N TRP A 49 -0.82 -17.11 3.31
CA TRP A 49 -2.21 -16.98 3.75
C TRP A 49 -2.72 -18.24 4.46
N GLU A 50 -2.40 -19.42 3.93
CA GLU A 50 -2.73 -20.69 4.58
C GLU A 50 -1.97 -20.86 5.90
N ARG A 51 -0.66 -20.63 5.92
CA ARG A 51 0.20 -20.81 7.11
C ARG A 51 -0.07 -19.81 8.22
N THR A 52 -0.54 -18.62 7.88
CA THR A 52 -0.98 -17.61 8.85
C THR A 52 -2.46 -17.77 9.21
N GLU A 53 -3.14 -18.82 8.73
CA GLU A 53 -4.58 -18.99 8.95
C GLU A 53 -5.37 -17.73 8.60
N GLY A 54 -5.09 -17.18 7.39
CA GLY A 54 -5.74 -15.99 6.87
C GLY A 54 -5.14 -14.64 7.26
N GLY A 55 -4.03 -14.61 7.98
CA GLY A 55 -3.41 -13.40 8.51
C GLY A 55 -2.53 -12.61 7.52
N VAL A 56 -2.86 -12.60 6.22
CA VAL A 56 -2.16 -11.80 5.20
C VAL A 56 -3.13 -10.79 4.60
N ALA A 57 -2.71 -9.54 4.47
CA ALA A 57 -3.50 -8.49 3.82
C ALA A 57 -2.62 -7.55 2.98
N PHE A 58 -3.19 -7.02 1.89
CA PHE A 58 -2.60 -5.91 1.16
C PHE A 58 -2.97 -4.57 1.81
N VAL A 59 -2.05 -3.59 1.76
CA VAL A 59 -2.26 -2.22 2.27
C VAL A 59 -1.75 -1.25 1.21
N SER A 60 -2.59 -0.82 0.29
CA SER A 60 -2.17 -0.16 -0.94
C SER A 60 -2.90 1.16 -1.24
N GLY A 61 -2.27 1.98 -2.06
CA GLY A 61 -2.92 3.11 -2.73
C GLY A 61 -3.79 2.70 -3.92
N ARG A 62 -3.65 1.45 -4.40
CA ARG A 62 -4.52 0.90 -5.45
C ARG A 62 -5.91 0.60 -4.92
N PRO A 63 -6.96 0.78 -5.74
CA PRO A 63 -8.28 0.24 -5.44
C PRO A 63 -8.23 -1.28 -5.24
N VAL A 64 -9.12 -1.84 -4.39
CA VAL A 64 -9.18 -3.28 -4.15
C VAL A 64 -9.47 -4.07 -5.43
N SER A 65 -10.27 -3.51 -6.33
CA SER A 65 -10.57 -4.12 -7.63
C SER A 65 -9.33 -4.28 -8.53
N GLU A 66 -8.38 -3.34 -8.46
CA GLU A 66 -7.10 -3.47 -9.17
C GLU A 66 -6.19 -4.52 -8.54
N LEU A 67 -6.16 -4.58 -7.20
CA LEU A 67 -5.43 -5.63 -6.50
C LEU A 67 -5.94 -7.02 -6.90
N ASP A 68 -7.25 -7.19 -6.98
CA ASP A 68 -7.87 -8.44 -7.43
C ASP A 68 -7.50 -8.79 -8.87
N LEU A 69 -7.41 -7.78 -9.75
CA LEU A 69 -7.03 -7.98 -11.14
C LEU A 69 -5.56 -8.44 -11.27
N ILE A 70 -4.62 -7.73 -10.63
CA ILE A 70 -3.19 -8.00 -10.80
C ILE A 70 -2.73 -9.26 -10.05
N PHE A 71 -3.36 -9.60 -8.92
CA PHE A 71 -3.05 -10.80 -8.14
C PHE A 71 -3.95 -12.01 -8.47
N SER A 72 -4.87 -11.88 -9.43
CA SER A 72 -5.78 -12.98 -9.82
C SER A 72 -5.06 -14.34 -9.91
N PRO A 73 -5.63 -15.43 -9.36
CA PRO A 73 -6.96 -15.54 -8.74
C PRO A 73 -7.01 -15.22 -7.23
N LEU A 74 -5.94 -14.72 -6.62
CA LEU A 74 -5.91 -14.40 -5.19
C LEU A 74 -6.71 -13.14 -4.89
N GLN A 75 -7.63 -13.24 -3.92
CA GLN A 75 -8.41 -12.13 -3.40
C GLN A 75 -8.23 -12.03 -1.89
N LEU A 76 -7.03 -11.64 -1.46
CA LEU A 76 -6.69 -11.52 -0.03
C LEU A 76 -7.47 -10.37 0.64
N PRO A 77 -7.61 -10.37 1.97
CA PRO A 77 -7.97 -9.17 2.71
C PRO A 77 -7.15 -7.97 2.25
N ALA A 78 -7.75 -6.81 2.15
CA ALA A 78 -7.08 -5.67 1.55
C ALA A 78 -7.59 -4.32 2.08
N ILE A 79 -6.67 -3.40 2.23
CA ILE A 79 -6.89 -1.97 2.37
C ILE A 79 -6.51 -1.36 1.02
N GLY A 80 -7.48 -0.75 0.33
CA GLY A 80 -7.30 -0.07 -0.95
C GLY A 80 -7.50 1.44 -0.84
N GLY A 81 -7.11 2.18 -1.91
CA GLY A 81 -7.31 3.62 -1.99
C GLY A 81 -6.73 4.40 -0.81
N HIS A 82 -5.53 4.03 -0.32
CA HIS A 82 -4.88 4.60 0.87
C HIS A 82 -5.73 4.54 2.16
N GLY A 83 -6.64 3.56 2.26
CA GLY A 83 -7.54 3.38 3.39
C GLY A 83 -9.00 3.67 3.09
N ALA A 84 -9.35 4.15 1.89
CA ALA A 84 -10.74 4.44 1.51
C ALA A 84 -11.60 3.17 1.38
N GLU A 85 -10.97 2.04 1.06
CA GLU A 85 -11.61 0.74 0.90
C GLU A 85 -11.04 -0.25 1.91
N LEU A 86 -11.89 -1.07 2.50
CA LEU A 86 -11.51 -2.12 3.44
C LEU A 86 -12.24 -3.42 3.13
N ARG A 87 -11.48 -4.49 2.88
CA ARG A 87 -11.94 -5.86 2.80
C ARG A 87 -11.26 -6.70 3.87
N THR A 88 -12.00 -7.15 4.86
CA THR A 88 -11.48 -7.93 6.00
C THR A 88 -11.48 -9.44 5.76
N ILE A 89 -12.28 -9.91 4.81
CA ILE A 89 -12.46 -11.33 4.48
C ILE A 89 -12.02 -11.57 3.03
N ALA A 90 -11.18 -12.58 2.81
CA ALA A 90 -10.73 -12.98 1.48
C ALA A 90 -11.91 -13.33 0.57
N GLY A 91 -11.87 -12.85 -0.68
CA GLY A 91 -12.93 -13.08 -1.67
C GLY A 91 -14.23 -12.30 -1.45
N ALA A 92 -14.38 -11.59 -0.33
CA ALA A 92 -15.57 -10.77 -0.11
C ALA A 92 -15.50 -9.45 -0.89
N THR A 93 -16.66 -8.86 -1.16
CA THR A 93 -16.72 -7.48 -1.64
C THR A 93 -16.23 -6.53 -0.53
N PRO A 94 -15.43 -5.49 -0.85
CA PRO A 94 -15.11 -4.46 0.12
C PRO A 94 -16.37 -3.88 0.74
N GLY A 95 -16.29 -3.48 2.01
CA GLY A 95 -17.35 -2.73 2.68
C GLY A 95 -17.69 -1.42 1.95
N ALA A 96 -18.70 -0.71 2.43
CA ALA A 96 -19.02 0.62 1.91
C ALA A 96 -17.77 1.51 1.93
N PRO A 97 -17.50 2.28 0.86
CA PRO A 97 -16.38 3.19 0.81
C PRO A 97 -16.41 4.16 1.99
N ARG A 98 -15.26 4.40 2.60
CA ARG A 98 -15.10 5.27 3.78
C ARG A 98 -15.08 6.76 3.43
N LEU A 99 -14.91 7.06 2.16
CA LEU A 99 -14.92 8.40 1.59
C LEU A 99 -15.87 8.45 0.40
N PRO A 100 -16.55 9.58 0.17
CA PRO A 100 -17.28 9.79 -1.07
C PRO A 100 -16.30 9.91 -2.24
N PRO A 101 -16.74 9.65 -3.48
CA PRO A 101 -15.94 9.96 -4.66
C PRO A 101 -15.53 11.43 -4.69
N LEU A 102 -14.38 11.72 -5.30
CA LEU A 102 -13.93 13.10 -5.50
C LEU A 102 -14.89 13.88 -6.38
N ASP A 103 -15.03 15.20 -6.08
CA ASP A 103 -15.85 16.12 -6.85
C ASP A 103 -15.50 16.06 -8.35
N PRO A 104 -16.49 15.87 -9.25
CA PRO A 104 -16.27 15.89 -10.69
C PRO A 104 -15.61 17.17 -11.21
N ALA A 105 -15.81 18.33 -10.56
CA ALA A 105 -15.15 19.57 -10.95
C ALA A 105 -13.64 19.49 -10.65
N LEU A 106 -13.25 18.93 -9.51
CA LEU A 106 -11.86 18.70 -9.16
C LEU A 106 -11.20 17.76 -10.17
N LYS A 107 -11.87 16.65 -10.51
CA LYS A 107 -11.39 15.70 -11.52
C LYS A 107 -11.11 16.36 -12.86
N ARG A 108 -12.02 17.22 -13.35
CA ARG A 108 -11.82 17.99 -14.60
C ARG A 108 -10.63 18.94 -14.53
N GLN A 109 -10.41 19.60 -13.40
CA GLN A 109 -9.28 20.52 -13.24
C GLN A 109 -7.95 19.76 -13.26
N PHE A 110 -7.88 18.57 -12.64
CA PHE A 110 -6.69 17.70 -12.70
C PHE A 110 -6.47 17.12 -14.11
N ALA A 111 -7.55 16.77 -14.82
CA ALA A 111 -7.46 16.33 -16.21
C ALA A 111 -6.82 17.38 -17.11
N ALA A 112 -7.14 18.67 -16.92
CA ALA A 112 -6.54 19.77 -17.65
C ALA A 112 -5.02 19.87 -17.43
N ILE A 113 -4.48 19.48 -16.28
CA ILE A 113 -3.01 19.42 -16.06
C ILE A 113 -2.39 18.36 -16.97
N ALA A 114 -3.00 17.18 -17.04
CA ALA A 114 -2.51 16.09 -17.90
C ALA A 114 -2.59 16.44 -19.39
N GLU A 115 -3.67 17.11 -19.81
CA GLU A 115 -3.85 17.56 -21.21
C GLU A 115 -2.88 18.67 -21.61
N ALA A 116 -2.42 19.51 -20.68
CA ALA A 116 -1.52 20.62 -20.95
C ALA A 116 -0.08 20.19 -21.30
N GLY A 117 0.29 18.91 -21.07
CA GLY A 117 1.66 18.48 -21.34
C GLY A 117 1.82 16.99 -21.65
N PRO A 118 2.43 16.65 -22.81
CA PRO A 118 2.75 15.25 -23.12
C PRO A 118 3.65 14.65 -22.04
N GLY A 119 3.41 13.36 -21.69
CA GLY A 119 4.17 12.64 -20.68
C GLY A 119 3.62 12.76 -19.26
N ILE A 120 2.54 13.54 -19.05
CA ILE A 120 1.77 13.55 -17.79
C ILE A 120 0.55 12.63 -17.97
N ILE A 121 0.36 11.67 -17.06
CA ILE A 121 -0.76 10.74 -17.08
C ILE A 121 -1.58 10.96 -15.82
N LEU A 122 -2.89 11.23 -15.99
CA LEU A 122 -3.83 11.26 -14.89
C LEU A 122 -4.41 9.85 -14.67
N GLU A 123 -4.35 9.38 -13.44
CA GLU A 123 -5.04 8.20 -12.94
C GLU A 123 -6.14 8.62 -11.96
N ASP A 124 -7.39 8.30 -12.27
CA ASP A 124 -8.54 8.51 -11.38
C ASP A 124 -8.82 7.20 -10.61
N LYS A 125 -8.53 7.20 -9.32
CA LYS A 125 -8.76 6.08 -8.39
C LYS A 125 -10.12 6.19 -7.66
N GLY A 126 -10.96 7.14 -8.05
CA GLY A 126 -12.25 7.41 -7.41
C GLY A 126 -12.15 8.34 -6.21
N TYR A 127 -11.34 8.02 -5.21
CA TYR A 127 -11.13 8.74 -3.94
C TYR A 127 -9.87 9.60 -3.94
N SER A 128 -8.99 9.38 -4.92
CA SER A 128 -7.80 10.17 -5.16
C SER A 128 -7.51 10.28 -6.66
N LEU A 129 -6.65 11.24 -7.02
CA LEU A 129 -6.17 11.49 -8.37
C LEU A 129 -4.66 11.47 -8.35
N ALA A 130 -4.02 10.65 -9.19
CA ALA A 130 -2.58 10.61 -9.31
C ALA A 130 -2.11 11.18 -10.65
N LEU A 131 -1.23 12.18 -10.61
CA LEU A 131 -0.55 12.74 -11.77
C LEU A 131 0.82 12.11 -11.87
N HIS A 132 0.99 11.16 -12.78
CA HIS A 132 2.27 10.53 -13.09
C HIS A 132 3.02 11.36 -14.10
N TYR A 133 4.23 11.79 -13.76
CA TYR A 133 5.11 12.55 -14.65
C TYR A 133 6.46 11.85 -14.89
N ARG A 134 6.49 10.51 -14.73
CA ARG A 134 7.69 9.70 -14.96
C ARG A 134 8.21 9.77 -16.41
N LEU A 135 7.32 9.99 -17.37
CA LEU A 135 7.67 10.18 -18.77
C LEU A 135 8.06 11.63 -19.10
N ALA A 136 7.93 12.56 -18.15
CA ALA A 136 8.28 13.96 -18.26
C ALA A 136 8.73 14.51 -16.90
N PRO A 137 9.85 13.99 -16.33
CA PRO A 137 10.27 14.34 -14.96
C PRO A 137 10.63 15.83 -14.82
N GLU A 138 11.01 16.50 -15.91
CA GLU A 138 11.27 17.93 -15.93
C GLU A 138 10.03 18.80 -15.68
N LYS A 139 8.84 18.23 -15.72
CA LYS A 139 7.56 18.92 -15.45
C LYS A 139 7.11 18.87 -14.00
N GLU A 140 7.89 18.28 -13.11
CA GLU A 140 7.51 18.11 -11.69
C GLU A 140 7.04 19.41 -11.05
N ASP A 141 7.82 20.48 -11.16
CA ASP A 141 7.49 21.77 -10.54
C ASP A 141 6.19 22.38 -11.10
N VAL A 142 5.97 22.24 -12.41
CA VAL A 142 4.76 22.74 -13.07
C VAL A 142 3.53 21.96 -12.59
N VAL A 143 3.63 20.63 -12.52
CA VAL A 143 2.56 19.75 -12.02
C VAL A 143 2.23 20.07 -10.58
N ARG A 144 3.24 20.20 -9.70
CA ARG A 144 3.07 20.54 -8.30
C ARG A 144 2.40 21.91 -8.10
N ALA A 145 2.89 22.92 -8.81
CA ALA A 145 2.33 24.27 -8.72
C ALA A 145 0.87 24.33 -9.20
N ALA A 146 0.55 23.66 -10.30
CA ALA A 146 -0.81 23.61 -10.84
C ALA A 146 -1.77 22.88 -9.88
N ALA A 147 -1.37 21.72 -9.36
CA ALA A 147 -2.16 20.96 -8.39
C ALA A 147 -2.38 21.73 -7.07
N ALA A 148 -1.33 22.39 -6.56
CA ALA A 148 -1.44 23.22 -5.35
C ALA A 148 -2.41 24.37 -5.54
N LYS A 149 -2.39 25.03 -6.71
CA LYS A 149 -3.34 26.11 -7.04
C LYS A 149 -4.79 25.61 -7.06
N ILE A 150 -5.04 24.43 -7.61
CA ILE A 150 -6.37 23.82 -7.66
C ILE A 150 -6.84 23.52 -6.23
N CYS A 151 -6.02 22.85 -5.41
CA CYS A 151 -6.37 22.49 -4.04
C CYS A 151 -6.60 23.72 -3.14
N SER A 152 -5.83 24.79 -3.31
CA SER A 152 -6.02 26.03 -2.54
C SER A 152 -7.31 26.78 -2.92
N GLY A 153 -7.82 26.56 -4.11
CA GLY A 153 -9.11 27.14 -4.58
C GLY A 153 -10.34 26.33 -4.14
N ALA A 154 -10.17 25.11 -3.74
CA ALA A 154 -11.25 24.20 -3.32
C ALA A 154 -11.61 24.43 -1.84
N ARG A 155 -12.44 25.44 -1.57
CA ARG A 155 -12.74 25.94 -0.21
C ARG A 155 -13.39 24.92 0.74
N ASP A 156 -14.01 23.85 0.23
CA ASP A 156 -14.79 22.89 1.02
C ASP A 156 -14.24 21.45 0.98
N SER A 157 -13.23 21.17 0.17
CA SER A 157 -12.64 19.82 0.09
C SER A 157 -11.30 19.78 0.81
N LEU A 158 -11.25 18.99 1.88
CA LEU A 158 -10.02 18.66 2.58
C LEU A 158 -9.19 17.73 1.67
N ILE A 159 -8.46 18.31 0.71
CA ILE A 159 -7.57 17.59 -0.19
C ILE A 159 -6.12 17.83 0.24
N GLU A 160 -5.39 16.77 0.43
CA GLU A 160 -3.94 16.80 0.62
C GLU A 160 -3.20 16.34 -0.63
N LEU A 161 -2.04 16.93 -0.87
CA LEU A 161 -1.13 16.54 -1.95
C LEU A 161 0.00 15.71 -1.38
N LEU A 162 0.10 14.46 -1.83
CA LEU A 162 1.14 13.53 -1.45
C LEU A 162 2.17 13.40 -2.58
N PRO A 163 3.42 13.83 -2.36
CA PRO A 163 4.50 13.61 -3.29
C PRO A 163 5.01 12.17 -3.19
N GLY A 164 5.02 11.45 -4.31
CA GLY A 164 5.65 10.14 -4.46
C GLY A 164 6.82 10.16 -5.46
N LYS A 165 7.31 8.98 -5.82
CA LYS A 165 8.42 8.81 -6.79
C LYS A 165 7.93 9.10 -8.23
N LEU A 166 8.10 10.35 -8.70
CA LEU A 166 7.64 10.84 -10.01
C LEU A 166 6.11 10.74 -10.21
N VAL A 167 5.40 10.94 -9.12
CA VAL A 167 3.93 11.03 -9.05
C VAL A 167 3.54 12.06 -7.99
N LEU A 168 2.46 12.78 -8.24
CA LEU A 168 1.79 13.63 -7.25
C LEU A 168 0.36 13.14 -7.09
N GLU A 169 -0.01 12.74 -5.90
CA GLU A 169 -1.36 12.26 -5.61
C GLU A 169 -2.14 13.31 -4.82
N ALA A 170 -3.35 13.63 -5.28
CA ALA A 170 -4.33 14.44 -4.56
C ALA A 170 -5.39 13.50 -3.97
N LYS A 171 -5.48 13.41 -2.65
CA LYS A 171 -6.46 12.58 -1.97
C LYS A 171 -7.24 13.34 -0.92
N GLN A 172 -8.42 12.84 -0.56
CA GLN A 172 -9.19 13.37 0.56
C GLN A 172 -8.48 13.05 1.88
N THR A 173 -8.49 14.03 2.80
CA THR A 173 -8.04 13.84 4.19
C THR A 173 -9.06 13.02 5.00
N GLY A 174 -8.68 12.59 6.20
CA GLY A 174 -9.57 11.91 7.14
C GLY A 174 -9.47 10.39 7.13
N VAL A 175 -8.96 9.78 6.06
CA VAL A 175 -8.70 8.35 5.99
C VAL A 175 -7.27 8.09 5.51
N THR A 176 -6.54 7.20 6.19
CA THR A 176 -5.16 6.86 5.90
C THR A 176 -4.98 5.34 5.95
N LYS A 177 -3.85 4.84 5.39
CA LYS A 177 -3.45 3.44 5.59
C LYS A 177 -3.43 3.08 7.09
N ALA A 178 -2.93 3.98 7.94
CA ALA A 178 -2.85 3.78 9.39
C ALA A 178 -4.22 3.59 10.04
N THR A 179 -5.18 4.48 9.75
CA THR A 179 -6.53 4.35 10.32
C THR A 179 -7.24 3.09 9.85
N ALA A 180 -7.01 2.67 8.61
CA ALA A 180 -7.57 1.44 8.07
C ALA A 180 -6.88 0.19 8.65
N VAL A 181 -5.56 0.22 8.89
CA VAL A 181 -4.85 -0.85 9.58
C VAL A 181 -5.36 -1.01 11.02
N ARG A 182 -5.54 0.09 11.77
CA ARG A 182 -6.15 0.01 13.11
C ARG A 182 -7.50 -0.70 13.09
N GLU A 183 -8.34 -0.40 12.11
CA GLU A 183 -9.65 -1.07 11.98
C GLU A 183 -9.49 -2.53 11.56
N LEU A 184 -8.64 -2.85 10.56
CA LEU A 184 -8.37 -4.22 10.15
C LEU A 184 -7.95 -5.08 11.35
N MET A 185 -7.07 -4.55 12.21
CA MET A 185 -6.57 -5.25 13.40
C MET A 185 -7.63 -5.49 14.49
N THR A 186 -8.85 -4.97 14.35
CA THR A 186 -9.97 -5.32 15.23
C THR A 186 -10.80 -6.49 14.70
N HIS A 187 -10.60 -6.93 13.47
CA HIS A 187 -11.36 -7.99 12.81
C HIS A 187 -10.62 -9.33 12.79
N PRO A 188 -11.31 -10.48 12.97
CA PRO A 188 -10.70 -11.77 12.64
C PRO A 188 -10.32 -11.87 11.17
N PRO A 189 -9.22 -12.52 10.81
CA PRO A 189 -8.27 -13.23 11.69
C PRO A 189 -7.15 -12.34 12.26
N PHE A 190 -7.17 -11.02 12.02
CA PHE A 190 -6.10 -10.08 12.40
C PHE A 190 -6.12 -9.70 13.88
N ALA A 191 -7.30 -9.74 14.51
CA ALA A 191 -7.46 -9.39 15.92
C ALA A 191 -6.52 -10.21 16.82
N GLN A 192 -5.86 -9.52 17.79
CA GLN A 192 -4.91 -10.09 18.74
C GLN A 192 -3.60 -10.64 18.13
N ARG A 193 -3.36 -10.45 16.83
CA ARG A 193 -2.09 -10.79 16.19
C ARG A 193 -1.13 -9.63 16.23
N ARG A 194 0.16 -9.92 16.12
CA ARG A 194 1.21 -8.92 15.99
C ARG A 194 1.38 -8.56 14.52
N PRO A 195 1.16 -7.32 14.09
CA PRO A 195 1.36 -6.94 12.70
C PRO A 195 2.84 -6.91 12.33
N ILE A 196 3.17 -7.46 11.17
CA ILE A 196 4.42 -7.20 10.45
C ILE A 196 4.01 -6.39 9.24
N PHE A 197 4.34 -5.11 9.24
CA PHE A 197 4.04 -4.24 8.11
C PHE A 197 5.30 -3.98 7.29
N ILE A 198 5.19 -4.14 5.97
CA ILE A 198 6.26 -3.86 5.02
C ILE A 198 5.78 -2.79 4.05
N GLY A 199 6.52 -1.69 3.92
CA GLY A 199 6.19 -0.57 3.04
C GLY A 199 7.42 0.20 2.57
N ASP A 200 7.28 1.10 1.57
CA ASP A 200 8.40 1.83 0.98
C ASP A 200 8.19 3.35 0.90
N ASP A 201 6.96 3.84 1.05
CA ASP A 201 6.60 5.21 0.73
C ASP A 201 6.25 6.06 1.97
N VAL A 202 6.08 7.35 1.75
CA VAL A 202 5.70 8.33 2.80
C VAL A 202 4.30 8.03 3.37
N THR A 203 3.42 7.46 2.57
CA THR A 203 2.08 7.05 3.02
C THR A 203 2.09 5.91 4.02
N ASP A 204 3.21 5.18 4.12
CA ASP A 204 3.41 4.07 5.04
C ASP A 204 3.91 4.51 6.41
N LEU A 205 4.47 5.72 6.50
CA LEU A 205 5.02 6.25 7.76
C LEU A 205 3.98 6.25 8.89
N GLY A 206 2.75 6.66 8.58
CA GLY A 206 1.67 6.63 9.56
C GLY A 206 1.33 5.21 10.05
N VAL A 207 1.57 4.15 9.24
CA VAL A 207 1.42 2.77 9.70
C VAL A 207 2.56 2.40 10.65
N PHE A 208 3.80 2.76 10.34
CA PHE A 208 4.93 2.54 11.24
C PHE A 208 4.71 3.19 12.62
N ASP A 209 4.13 4.38 12.65
CA ASP A 209 3.85 5.12 13.89
C ASP A 209 2.87 4.39 14.83
N ILE A 210 1.96 3.58 14.29
CA ILE A 210 0.96 2.87 15.08
C ILE A 210 1.35 1.44 15.45
N LEU A 211 2.40 0.87 14.85
CA LEU A 211 2.81 -0.51 15.12
C LEU A 211 3.16 -0.79 16.59
N PRO A 212 3.78 0.14 17.34
CA PRO A 212 4.04 -0.08 18.76
C PRO A 212 2.79 -0.38 19.59
N ASP A 213 1.62 0.14 19.20
CA ASP A 213 0.35 -0.11 19.90
C ASP A 213 -0.09 -1.59 19.80
N PHE A 214 0.49 -2.34 18.88
CA PHE A 214 0.19 -3.75 18.60
C PHE A 214 1.40 -4.67 18.84
N ASP A 215 2.46 -4.19 19.45
CA ASP A 215 3.74 -4.93 19.52
C ASP A 215 4.27 -5.30 18.11
N GLY A 216 3.92 -4.50 17.12
CA GLY A 216 4.18 -4.76 15.71
C GLY A 216 5.62 -4.56 15.28
N ILE A 217 5.93 -5.05 14.09
CA ILE A 217 7.25 -4.94 13.45
C ILE A 217 7.09 -4.17 12.14
N GLY A 218 7.82 -3.06 12.00
CA GLY A 218 7.89 -2.26 10.78
C GLY A 218 9.13 -2.58 9.96
N ILE A 219 8.96 -2.80 8.66
CA ILE A 219 10.05 -3.08 7.72
C ILE A 219 9.94 -2.11 6.55
N ILE A 220 10.93 -1.25 6.40
CA ILE A 220 10.97 -0.28 5.28
C ILE A 220 11.73 -0.86 4.08
N VAL A 221 11.34 -0.48 2.86
CA VAL A 221 12.00 -0.91 1.62
C VAL A 221 12.67 0.28 0.92
N GLY A 222 13.91 0.07 0.47
CA GLY A 222 14.66 1.06 -0.33
C GLY A 222 15.14 2.28 0.43
N ARG A 223 14.98 2.32 1.74
CA ARG A 223 15.37 3.43 2.63
C ARG A 223 16.00 2.88 3.89
N HIS A 224 16.79 3.72 4.56
CA HIS A 224 17.36 3.44 5.87
C HIS A 224 16.91 4.52 6.86
N ASP A 225 16.98 4.21 8.13
CA ASP A 225 16.77 5.16 9.24
C ASP A 225 15.40 5.86 9.19
N VAL A 226 14.34 5.09 8.90
CA VAL A 226 12.96 5.58 8.95
C VAL A 226 12.42 5.39 10.38
N PRO A 227 11.87 6.44 11.01
CA PRO A 227 11.24 6.33 12.31
C PRO A 227 10.14 5.25 12.32
N GLY A 228 10.08 4.45 13.39
CA GLY A 228 9.10 3.37 13.52
C GLY A 228 9.43 2.08 12.76
N ALA A 229 10.41 2.09 11.85
CA ALA A 229 10.89 0.88 11.21
C ALA A 229 11.93 0.16 12.07
N ASN A 230 11.75 -1.16 12.27
CA ASN A 230 12.65 -2.01 13.04
C ASN A 230 13.74 -2.65 12.17
N ALA A 231 13.46 -2.76 10.86
CA ALA A 231 14.34 -3.38 9.87
C ALA A 231 14.16 -2.74 8.49
N TYR A 232 15.01 -3.13 7.55
CA TYR A 232 14.88 -2.69 6.16
C TYR A 232 15.21 -3.80 5.17
N PHE A 233 14.64 -3.67 3.97
CA PHE A 233 15.09 -4.36 2.76
C PHE A 233 15.54 -3.32 1.75
N GLU A 234 16.57 -3.62 0.99
CA GLU A 234 17.09 -2.67 -0.01
C GLU A 234 16.18 -2.52 -1.23
N ARG A 235 15.39 -3.56 -1.56
CA ARG A 235 14.57 -3.60 -2.77
C ARG A 235 13.48 -4.68 -2.68
N PRO A 236 12.41 -4.59 -3.51
CA PRO A 236 11.31 -5.55 -3.52
C PRO A 236 11.73 -7.01 -3.70
N ALA A 237 12.78 -7.27 -4.47
CA ALA A 237 13.29 -8.63 -4.66
C ALA A 237 13.76 -9.29 -3.35
N HIS A 238 14.25 -8.51 -2.37
CA HIS A 238 14.63 -9.04 -1.05
C HIS A 238 13.39 -9.35 -0.20
N VAL A 239 12.35 -8.52 -0.31
CA VAL A 239 11.06 -8.81 0.34
C VAL A 239 10.48 -10.12 -0.18
N ARG A 240 10.40 -10.28 -1.52
CA ARG A 240 9.86 -11.50 -2.15
C ARG A 240 10.62 -12.75 -1.72
N ARG A 241 11.96 -12.68 -1.66
CA ARG A 241 12.80 -13.81 -1.20
C ARG A 241 12.52 -14.15 0.26
N TRP A 242 12.40 -13.15 1.12
CA TRP A 242 12.08 -13.36 2.53
C TRP A 242 10.68 -13.96 2.72
N LEU A 243 9.67 -13.45 2.02
CA LEU A 243 8.31 -14.01 2.03
C LEU A 243 8.30 -15.47 1.56
N GLU A 244 9.06 -15.79 0.49
CA GLU A 244 9.22 -17.16 -0.01
C GLU A 244 9.86 -18.06 1.05
N GLN A 245 10.92 -17.61 1.71
CA GLN A 245 11.60 -18.34 2.76
C GLN A 245 10.64 -18.66 3.91
N ILE A 246 9.98 -17.66 4.51
CA ILE A 246 9.05 -17.88 5.63
C ILE A 246 7.82 -18.69 5.21
N SER A 247 7.44 -18.68 3.91
CA SER A 247 6.34 -19.50 3.41
C SER A 247 6.67 -21.00 3.33
N ARG A 248 7.96 -21.36 3.31
CA ARG A 248 8.44 -22.74 3.17
C ARG A 248 9.07 -23.32 4.42
N ASP A 249 9.46 -22.46 5.38
CA ASP A 249 10.27 -22.87 6.52
C ASP A 249 9.41 -23.62 7.56
N ASP A 250 9.65 -24.95 7.68
CA ASP A 250 8.93 -25.82 8.64
C ASP A 250 9.29 -25.50 10.10
N ALA A 251 10.35 -24.73 10.36
CA ALA A 251 10.72 -24.27 11.70
C ALA A 251 9.63 -23.39 12.33
N PHE A 252 8.76 -22.78 11.50
CA PHE A 252 7.61 -21.99 11.93
C PHE A 252 6.30 -22.79 12.05
N ALA A 253 6.33 -24.10 11.73
CA ALA A 253 5.13 -24.95 11.63
C ALA A 253 4.83 -25.78 12.89
N ARG A 254 5.61 -25.64 13.97
CA ARG A 254 5.38 -26.43 15.20
C ARG A 254 4.95 -25.52 16.35
N PRO A 255 3.83 -25.85 17.04
CA PRO A 255 3.41 -25.19 18.27
C PRO A 255 4.41 -25.39 19.40
#